data_bc170c60d38e331ca179ef4ef6d28857
#
_entry.id   bc170c60d38e331ca179ef4ef6d28857
#
_cell.length_a   1.000
_cell.length_b   1.000
_cell.length_c   1.000
_cell.angle_alpha   90.00
_cell.angle_beta   90.00
_cell.angle_gamma   90.00
#
_symmetry.space_group_name_H-M   'P 1'
#
loop_
_entity.id
_entity.type
_entity.pdbx_description
1 polymer ?
#
loop_
_entity_poly.entity_id
_entity_poly.type
_entity_poly.pdbx_seq_one_letter_code
_entity_poly.pdbx_strand_id
1 'polypeptide(L)'
;MNSWLNIALLTSLPVLSHAHTMSPFLLPEVFDSKAAQSISFQSAITVEKFFVPGNNFKTSYVITEPDGQQKPVTAVATLKRFNMAEFDLPKEGTYRIRTQDAVGNAGKYALIDGRWLRVRPVRTGMQNPAPAKPAETATAQKAAAPTQPPRMIAADQVPANAKTLEVPNHLIAESYVTKGKPSAIPAASKQGFEFKLLTHPNELYAGESLKAQVLVNGKPVPNLEIDVFKGASSYEPNAKREQPHVKTNAKGEVEIKFDQAGIYLITTSYPEANADATKKPATENFTYGLTVEVAE
;
A
#
# COMPACT_ATOMS: atom_id res chain seq x y z
N MET A 1 -29.17 -48.90 25.17
CA MET A 1 -27.87 -48.61 24.52
C MET A 1 -28.07 -47.45 23.57
N ASN A 2 -27.81 -46.24 24.04
CA ASN A 2 -28.02 -45.03 23.25
C ASN A 2 -26.68 -44.53 22.70
N SER A 3 -26.56 -44.61 21.37
CA SER A 3 -25.39 -44.10 20.64
C SER A 3 -25.58 -42.61 20.37
N TRP A 4 -24.72 -41.76 20.95
CA TRP A 4 -24.68 -40.31 20.70
C TRP A 4 -23.75 -40.07 19.52
N LEU A 5 -24.33 -39.59 18.42
CA LEU A 5 -23.61 -39.17 17.22
C LEU A 5 -23.12 -37.75 17.43
N ASN A 6 -21.82 -37.53 17.66
CA ASN A 6 -21.20 -36.23 17.69
C ASN A 6 -20.94 -35.77 16.25
N ILE A 7 -21.75 -34.79 15.77
CA ILE A 7 -21.52 -34.10 14.52
C ILE A 7 -20.55 -32.94 14.79
N ALA A 8 -19.29 -33.11 14.38
CA ALA A 8 -18.31 -32.04 14.39
C ALA A 8 -18.60 -31.07 13.19
N LEU A 9 -19.05 -29.89 13.51
CA LEU A 9 -19.27 -28.80 12.54
C LEU A 9 -17.88 -28.20 12.16
N LEU A 10 -17.30 -28.63 11.04
CA LEU A 10 -16.12 -27.98 10.48
C LEU A 10 -16.56 -26.64 9.83
N THR A 11 -16.36 -25.55 10.55
CA THR A 11 -16.44 -24.20 9.98
C THR A 11 -15.21 -23.96 9.11
N SER A 12 -15.36 -24.04 7.80
CA SER A 12 -14.35 -23.60 6.85
C SER A 12 -14.28 -22.07 6.88
N LEU A 13 -13.26 -21.53 7.54
CA LEU A 13 -12.92 -20.11 7.42
C LEU A 13 -12.52 -19.81 5.97
N PRO A 14 -13.07 -18.78 5.36
CA PRO A 14 -12.60 -18.35 4.04
C PRO A 14 -11.15 -17.89 4.17
N VAL A 15 -10.23 -18.59 3.54
CA VAL A 15 -8.86 -18.09 3.33
C VAL A 15 -8.97 -16.89 2.39
N LEU A 16 -8.94 -15.70 2.94
CA LEU A 16 -8.80 -14.46 2.16
C LEU A 16 -7.42 -14.51 1.49
N SER A 17 -7.42 -14.83 0.22
CA SER A 17 -6.24 -14.72 -0.63
C SER A 17 -5.86 -13.23 -0.71
N HIS A 18 -4.89 -12.81 0.10
CA HIS A 18 -4.31 -11.50 0.01
C HIS A 18 -3.52 -11.42 -1.31
N ALA A 19 -4.06 -10.68 -2.25
CA ALA A 19 -3.29 -10.31 -3.44
C ALA A 19 -2.07 -9.51 -2.97
N HIS A 20 -0.87 -9.91 -3.42
CA HIS A 20 0.37 -9.18 -3.16
C HIS A 20 0.17 -7.70 -3.52
N THR A 21 0.04 -6.86 -2.52
CA THR A 21 -0.19 -5.43 -2.71
C THR A 21 1.16 -4.80 -3.02
N MET A 22 1.30 -4.29 -4.23
CA MET A 22 2.47 -3.49 -4.60
C MET A 22 2.38 -2.15 -3.89
N SER A 23 3.22 -1.91 -2.90
CA SER A 23 3.20 -0.70 -2.08
C SER A 23 4.36 0.22 -2.43
N PRO A 24 4.14 1.52 -2.62
CA PRO A 24 5.22 2.48 -2.75
C PRO A 24 5.92 2.63 -1.41
N PHE A 25 7.24 2.82 -1.43
CA PHE A 25 8.01 3.15 -0.25
C PHE A 25 9.04 4.24 -0.54
N LEU A 26 9.44 4.93 0.50
CA LEU A 26 10.51 5.91 0.52
C LEU A 26 11.38 5.61 1.74
N LEU A 27 12.64 5.24 1.52
CA LEU A 27 13.57 4.84 2.57
C LEU A 27 14.75 5.82 2.63
N PRO A 28 14.79 6.70 3.64
CA PRO A 28 15.97 7.50 3.92
C PRO A 28 17.15 6.62 4.34
N GLU A 29 18.38 7.07 4.10
CA GLU A 29 19.58 6.39 4.58
C GLU A 29 19.71 6.45 6.12
N VAL A 30 19.15 7.51 6.72
CA VAL A 30 19.04 7.68 8.18
C VAL A 30 17.74 8.40 8.50
N PHE A 31 17.14 8.10 9.66
CA PHE A 31 15.92 8.75 10.16
C PHE A 31 16.22 9.85 11.17
N ASP A 32 17.35 9.74 11.87
CA ASP A 32 17.85 10.76 12.79
C ASP A 32 19.32 11.08 12.46
N SER A 33 19.61 12.36 12.26
CA SER A 33 20.95 12.84 11.95
C SER A 33 21.32 14.01 12.87
N LYS A 34 22.44 13.87 13.58
CA LYS A 34 22.93 14.94 14.46
C LYS A 34 23.66 16.05 13.70
N ALA A 35 24.30 15.74 12.58
CA ALA A 35 25.24 16.65 11.92
C ALA A 35 25.20 16.62 10.38
N ALA A 36 24.42 15.75 9.74
CA ALA A 36 24.37 15.70 8.28
C ALA A 36 23.90 17.04 7.68
N GLN A 37 24.54 17.46 6.61
CA GLN A 37 24.14 18.64 5.85
C GLN A 37 23.20 18.27 4.71
N SER A 38 23.33 17.05 4.18
CA SER A 38 22.45 16.44 3.18
C SER A 38 22.22 14.99 3.52
N ILE A 39 21.15 14.42 3.02
CA ILE A 39 20.86 12.99 3.07
C ILE A 39 20.32 12.49 1.75
N SER A 40 20.51 11.20 1.51
CA SER A 40 19.89 10.50 0.39
C SER A 40 18.70 9.64 0.84
N PHE A 41 17.83 9.33 -0.12
CA PHE A 41 16.77 8.36 0.06
C PHE A 41 16.53 7.56 -1.20
N GLN A 42 16.03 6.36 -1.02
CA GLN A 42 15.59 5.46 -2.08
C GLN A 42 14.07 5.43 -2.13
N SER A 43 13.47 5.39 -3.35
CA SER A 43 12.05 5.11 -3.49
C SER A 43 11.77 4.12 -4.62
N ALA A 44 10.78 3.26 -4.40
CA ALA A 44 10.34 2.26 -5.36
C ALA A 44 8.96 1.72 -4.98
N ILE A 45 8.42 0.87 -5.85
CA ILE A 45 7.33 -0.04 -5.49
C ILE A 45 7.97 -1.32 -4.97
N THR A 46 7.65 -1.72 -3.75
CA THR A 46 8.12 -2.98 -3.20
C THR A 46 7.35 -4.17 -3.79
N VAL A 47 8.07 -5.26 -4.02
CA VAL A 47 7.50 -6.57 -4.28
C VAL A 47 7.66 -7.40 -3.00
N GLU A 48 6.65 -8.16 -2.62
CA GLU A 48 6.70 -9.03 -1.44
C GLU A 48 6.84 -8.30 -0.08
N LYS A 49 6.34 -7.06 0.00
CA LYS A 49 6.22 -6.33 1.27
C LYS A 49 7.56 -6.04 1.95
N PHE A 50 8.63 -5.86 1.16
CA PHE A 50 9.98 -5.51 1.59
C PHE A 50 10.43 -4.17 1.03
N PHE A 51 11.45 -3.59 1.68
CA PHE A 51 12.27 -2.53 1.08
C PHE A 51 13.16 -3.05 -0.06
N VAL A 52 12.79 -4.16 -0.70
CA VAL A 52 13.42 -4.64 -1.91
C VAL A 52 12.72 -4.00 -3.09
N PRO A 53 13.42 -3.15 -3.86
CA PRO A 53 12.83 -2.50 -5.02
C PRO A 53 12.37 -3.53 -6.04
N GLY A 54 11.09 -3.50 -6.37
CA GLY A 54 10.53 -4.27 -7.49
C GLY A 54 10.64 -3.49 -8.79
N ASN A 55 9.99 -2.33 -8.82
CA ASN A 55 9.97 -1.41 -9.95
C ASN A 55 10.08 0.03 -9.46
N ASN A 56 10.73 0.89 -10.23
CA ASN A 56 10.60 2.31 -10.01
C ASN A 56 9.20 2.78 -10.43
N PHE A 57 8.83 3.96 -10.03
CA PHE A 57 7.67 4.68 -10.53
C PHE A 57 8.03 6.13 -10.81
N LYS A 58 7.42 6.69 -11.83
CA LYS A 58 7.68 8.08 -12.21
C LYS A 58 7.03 9.00 -11.20
N THR A 59 7.84 9.84 -10.56
CA THR A 59 7.39 10.79 -9.55
C THR A 59 8.39 11.94 -9.41
N SER A 60 7.93 13.05 -8.86
CA SER A 60 8.75 14.07 -8.22
C SER A 60 8.62 13.95 -6.70
N TYR A 61 9.47 14.65 -5.97
CA TYR A 61 9.50 14.63 -4.51
C TYR A 61 9.44 16.04 -3.97
N VAL A 62 8.74 16.19 -2.86
CA VAL A 62 8.65 17.44 -2.10
C VAL A 62 9.14 17.17 -0.69
N ILE A 63 10.02 18.06 -0.23
CA ILE A 63 10.45 18.14 1.16
C ILE A 63 9.67 19.27 1.83
N THR A 64 9.02 18.96 2.94
CA THR A 64 8.50 19.99 3.84
C THR A 64 9.49 20.19 4.96
N GLU A 65 10.09 21.38 5.02
CA GLU A 65 11.08 21.75 6.06
C GLU A 65 10.41 21.97 7.43
N PRO A 66 11.20 22.05 8.52
CA PRO A 66 10.67 22.22 9.87
C PRO A 66 9.81 23.49 10.07
N ASP A 67 10.03 24.51 9.28
CA ASP A 67 9.22 25.75 9.27
C ASP A 67 7.98 25.69 8.36
N GLY A 68 7.71 24.53 7.74
CA GLY A 68 6.57 24.31 6.86
C GLY A 68 6.81 24.72 5.40
N GLN A 69 7.99 25.24 5.05
CA GLN A 69 8.31 25.54 3.65
C GLN A 69 8.42 24.25 2.84
N GLN A 70 7.86 24.27 1.63
CA GLN A 70 7.95 23.14 0.72
C GLN A 70 8.96 23.42 -0.39
N LYS A 71 9.84 22.45 -0.65
CA LYS A 71 10.86 22.52 -1.69
C LYS A 71 10.85 21.26 -2.54
N PRO A 72 10.92 21.40 -3.87
CA PRO A 72 11.09 20.23 -4.73
C PRO A 72 12.50 19.67 -4.57
N VAL A 73 12.63 18.34 -4.65
CA VAL A 73 13.94 17.68 -4.75
C VAL A 73 14.36 17.68 -6.21
N THR A 74 15.52 18.25 -6.50
CA THR A 74 16.05 18.38 -7.87
C THR A 74 17.13 17.35 -8.19
N ALA A 75 17.87 16.89 -7.18
CA ALA A 75 18.90 15.85 -7.32
C ALA A 75 18.24 14.46 -7.29
N VAL A 76 17.79 13.98 -8.46
CA VAL A 76 17.11 12.70 -8.62
C VAL A 76 17.77 11.86 -9.70
N ALA A 77 18.16 10.64 -9.36
CA ALA A 77 18.65 9.61 -10.28
C ALA A 77 17.59 8.51 -10.43
N THR A 78 17.11 8.30 -11.65
CA THR A 78 16.14 7.26 -11.97
C THR A 78 16.84 6.02 -12.50
N LEU A 79 16.72 4.91 -11.80
CA LEU A 79 17.26 3.62 -12.17
C LEU A 79 16.12 2.68 -12.61
N LYS A 80 16.45 1.49 -13.13
CA LYS A 80 15.44 0.54 -13.61
C LYS A 80 14.47 0.08 -12.53
N ARG A 81 14.94 -0.10 -11.30
CA ARG A 81 14.16 -0.70 -10.22
C ARG A 81 13.75 0.30 -9.12
N PHE A 82 14.46 1.40 -8.99
CA PHE A 82 14.24 2.40 -7.95
C PHE A 82 14.74 3.78 -8.38
N ASN A 83 14.31 4.80 -7.68
CA ASN A 83 14.88 6.14 -7.75
C ASN A 83 15.75 6.37 -6.52
N MET A 84 16.83 7.12 -6.70
CA MET A 84 17.60 7.72 -5.61
C MET A 84 17.50 9.23 -5.70
N ALA A 85 17.41 9.89 -4.57
CA ALA A 85 17.40 11.33 -4.52
C ALA A 85 18.17 11.82 -3.29
N GLU A 86 18.64 13.07 -3.37
CA GLU A 86 19.39 13.71 -2.31
C GLU A 86 18.84 15.12 -2.07
N PHE A 87 18.85 15.55 -0.82
CA PHE A 87 18.44 16.91 -0.44
C PHE A 87 19.19 17.40 0.79
N ASP A 88 19.31 18.73 0.91
CA ASP A 88 19.99 19.38 2.01
C ASP A 88 19.11 19.52 3.24
N LEU A 89 19.74 19.45 4.42
CA LEU A 89 19.12 19.69 5.72
C LEU A 89 19.67 21.01 6.31
N PRO A 90 19.26 22.18 5.83
CA PRO A 90 19.83 23.47 6.26
C PRO A 90 19.44 23.86 7.69
N LYS A 91 18.36 23.31 8.24
CA LYS A 91 17.78 23.68 9.54
C LYS A 91 17.73 22.48 10.47
N GLU A 92 17.82 22.71 11.77
CA GLU A 92 17.44 21.71 12.76
C GLU A 92 15.92 21.49 12.76
N GLY A 93 15.47 20.27 13.04
CA GLY A 93 14.08 19.89 13.13
C GLY A 93 13.69 18.74 12.21
N THR A 94 12.41 18.51 12.10
CA THR A 94 11.81 17.36 11.40
C THR A 94 11.39 17.74 9.99
N TYR A 95 11.87 16.99 9.02
CA TYR A 95 11.58 17.11 7.59
C TYR A 95 10.62 16.01 7.17
N ARG A 96 9.60 16.35 6.38
CA ARG A 96 8.72 15.38 5.72
C ARG A 96 9.14 15.23 4.28
N ILE A 97 9.37 14.02 3.83
CA ILE A 97 9.67 13.66 2.46
C ILE A 97 8.45 12.96 1.88
N ARG A 98 7.95 13.42 0.73
CA ARG A 98 6.76 12.84 0.10
C ARG A 98 6.87 12.83 -1.42
N THR A 99 6.36 11.79 -2.05
CA THR A 99 6.14 11.77 -3.50
C THR A 99 5.04 12.74 -3.91
N GLN A 100 5.21 13.35 -5.07
CA GLN A 100 4.25 14.26 -5.68
C GLN A 100 3.93 13.78 -7.10
N ASP A 101 2.66 13.88 -7.49
CA ASP A 101 2.19 13.58 -8.86
C ASP A 101 2.48 12.17 -9.37
N ALA A 102 2.75 11.22 -8.46
CA ALA A 102 2.93 9.83 -8.84
C ALA A 102 1.58 9.18 -9.14
N VAL A 103 1.39 8.79 -10.38
CA VAL A 103 0.21 8.03 -10.80
C VAL A 103 0.67 6.65 -11.28
N GLY A 104 0.17 5.63 -10.62
CA GLY A 104 0.36 4.23 -11.03
C GLY A 104 -0.57 3.85 -12.18
N ASN A 105 -0.64 2.56 -12.46
CA ASN A 105 -1.54 2.05 -13.48
C ASN A 105 -2.99 2.39 -13.13
N ALA A 106 -3.64 3.19 -13.97
CA ALA A 106 -5.04 3.50 -13.83
C ALA A 106 -5.90 2.23 -13.92
N GLY A 107 -6.88 2.11 -13.05
CA GLY A 107 -7.90 1.08 -13.17
C GLY A 107 -8.86 1.43 -14.30
N LYS A 108 -8.96 0.60 -15.34
CA LYS A 108 -9.97 0.74 -16.37
C LYS A 108 -11.16 -0.17 -16.07
N TYR A 109 -12.36 0.37 -16.14
CA TYR A 109 -13.61 -0.34 -15.90
C TYR A 109 -14.55 -0.16 -17.09
N ALA A 110 -15.37 -1.18 -17.34
CA ALA A 110 -16.44 -1.13 -18.33
C ALA A 110 -17.77 -1.53 -17.69
N LEU A 111 -18.83 -0.81 -18.00
CA LEU A 111 -20.19 -1.13 -17.56
C LEU A 111 -20.81 -2.13 -18.54
N ILE A 112 -20.99 -3.37 -18.10
CA ILE A 112 -21.54 -4.48 -18.87
C ILE A 112 -22.73 -5.04 -18.08
N ASP A 113 -23.90 -5.09 -18.67
CA ASP A 113 -25.13 -5.62 -18.07
C ASP A 113 -25.39 -5.08 -16.65
N GLY A 114 -25.25 -3.77 -16.48
CA GLY A 114 -25.44 -3.08 -15.19
C GLY A 114 -24.31 -3.27 -14.17
N ARG A 115 -23.20 -3.88 -14.56
CA ARG A 115 -22.07 -4.20 -13.67
C ARG A 115 -20.77 -3.56 -14.17
N TRP A 116 -20.00 -2.96 -13.28
CA TRP A 116 -18.68 -2.42 -13.55
C TRP A 116 -17.63 -3.53 -13.44
N LEU A 117 -17.15 -3.99 -14.58
CA LEU A 117 -16.09 -5.00 -14.67
C LEU A 117 -14.74 -4.33 -14.87
N ARG A 118 -13.72 -4.80 -14.15
CA ARG A 118 -12.35 -4.33 -14.35
C ARG A 118 -11.82 -4.85 -15.68
N VAL A 119 -11.35 -3.94 -16.53
CA VAL A 119 -10.76 -4.28 -17.84
C VAL A 119 -9.30 -4.70 -17.63
N ARG A 120 -8.94 -5.89 -18.09
CA ARG A 120 -7.56 -6.38 -18.10
C ARG A 120 -6.94 -6.17 -19.49
N PRO A 121 -5.68 -5.71 -19.57
CA PRO A 121 -4.94 -5.72 -20.84
C PRO A 121 -4.89 -7.13 -21.42
N VAL A 122 -4.99 -7.23 -22.74
CA VAL A 122 -4.71 -8.48 -23.43
C VAL A 122 -3.20 -8.75 -23.31
N ARG A 123 -2.84 -9.87 -22.72
CA ARG A 123 -1.43 -10.31 -22.69
C ARG A 123 -1.05 -10.84 -24.07
N THR A 124 -0.47 -9.99 -24.90
CA THR A 124 0.17 -10.43 -26.14
C THR A 124 1.47 -11.15 -25.78
N GLY A 125 1.54 -12.46 -25.98
CA GLY A 125 2.79 -13.20 -25.85
C GLY A 125 2.86 -14.36 -24.86
N MET A 126 1.83 -14.64 -24.09
CA MET A 126 1.71 -15.95 -23.46
C MET A 126 0.85 -16.83 -24.38
N GLN A 127 1.49 -17.76 -25.08
CA GLN A 127 0.77 -18.91 -25.63
C GLN A 127 -0.05 -19.52 -24.48
N ASN A 128 -1.35 -19.67 -24.69
CA ASN A 128 -2.16 -20.48 -23.80
C ASN A 128 -1.40 -21.79 -23.57
N PRO A 129 -1.19 -22.26 -22.34
CA PRO A 129 -0.69 -23.59 -22.15
C PRO A 129 -1.60 -24.50 -22.96
N ALA A 130 -1.01 -25.27 -23.87
CA ALA A 130 -1.72 -26.24 -24.69
C ALA A 130 -2.67 -27.02 -23.78
N PRO A 131 -3.90 -27.32 -24.22
CA PRO A 131 -4.83 -28.08 -23.41
C PRO A 131 -4.12 -29.34 -22.95
N ALA A 132 -4.00 -29.52 -21.64
CA ALA A 132 -3.39 -30.68 -21.04
C ALA A 132 -4.11 -31.92 -21.65
N LYS A 133 -3.34 -32.84 -22.24
CA LYS A 133 -3.87 -34.13 -22.68
C LYS A 133 -4.69 -34.73 -21.55
N PRO A 134 -5.85 -35.31 -21.84
CA PRO A 134 -6.66 -35.96 -20.83
C PRO A 134 -5.83 -37.06 -20.13
N ALA A 135 -5.53 -36.90 -18.87
CA ALA A 135 -5.10 -38.01 -18.04
C ALA A 135 -6.36 -38.80 -17.74
N GLU A 136 -6.44 -40.00 -18.27
CA GLU A 136 -7.46 -40.97 -17.92
C GLU A 136 -7.40 -41.32 -16.43
N THR A 137 -8.60 -41.45 -15.86
CA THR A 137 -8.91 -42.01 -14.53
C THR A 137 -8.58 -41.19 -13.28
N ALA A 138 -9.57 -40.40 -12.83
CA ALA A 138 -10.03 -40.43 -11.43
C ALA A 138 -11.42 -39.74 -11.32
N THR A 139 -12.45 -40.54 -11.19
CA THR A 139 -13.80 -40.16 -10.80
C THR A 139 -13.80 -39.54 -9.38
N ALA A 140 -13.90 -38.23 -9.31
CA ALA A 140 -14.39 -37.53 -8.14
C ALA A 140 -15.19 -36.32 -8.62
N GLN A 141 -16.50 -36.43 -8.58
CA GLN A 141 -17.43 -35.33 -8.75
C GLN A 141 -17.15 -34.26 -7.68
N LYS A 142 -16.33 -33.28 -8.04
CA LYS A 142 -16.19 -32.05 -7.25
C LYS A 142 -17.43 -31.22 -7.50
N ALA A 143 -18.33 -31.15 -6.50
CA ALA A 143 -19.48 -30.25 -6.54
C ALA A 143 -19.01 -28.87 -6.96
N ALA A 144 -19.60 -28.36 -8.06
CA ALA A 144 -19.31 -27.02 -8.57
C ALA A 144 -19.66 -26.02 -7.46
N ALA A 145 -18.64 -25.34 -6.90
CA ALA A 145 -18.87 -24.19 -6.05
C ALA A 145 -19.66 -23.14 -6.85
N PRO A 146 -20.60 -22.40 -6.24
CA PRO A 146 -21.38 -21.40 -6.94
C PRO A 146 -20.45 -20.43 -7.66
N THR A 147 -20.50 -20.42 -8.98
CA THR A 147 -19.65 -19.60 -9.84
C THR A 147 -20.03 -18.14 -9.60
N GLN A 148 -19.24 -17.40 -8.83
CA GLN A 148 -19.45 -15.95 -8.70
C GLN A 148 -19.35 -15.33 -10.10
N PRO A 149 -20.26 -14.44 -10.47
CA PRO A 149 -20.22 -13.81 -11.78
C PRO A 149 -18.90 -13.07 -11.97
N PRO A 150 -18.32 -13.07 -13.19
CA PRO A 150 -17.00 -12.52 -13.47
C PRO A 150 -16.92 -11.06 -13.03
N ARG A 151 -15.81 -10.70 -12.38
CA ARG A 151 -15.50 -9.31 -11.93
C ARG A 151 -14.57 -8.59 -12.90
N MET A 152 -14.10 -9.27 -13.92
CA MET A 152 -13.12 -8.78 -14.88
C MET A 152 -13.51 -9.17 -16.30
N ILE A 153 -13.10 -8.34 -17.26
CA ILE A 153 -13.27 -8.55 -18.70
C ILE A 153 -11.96 -8.28 -19.42
N ALA A 154 -11.64 -9.04 -20.45
CA ALA A 154 -10.48 -8.75 -21.29
C ALA A 154 -10.75 -7.52 -22.18
N ALA A 155 -9.73 -6.75 -22.48
CA ALA A 155 -9.88 -5.47 -23.21
C ALA A 155 -10.48 -5.66 -24.60
N ASP A 156 -10.17 -6.78 -25.27
CA ASP A 156 -10.72 -7.17 -26.56
C ASP A 156 -12.19 -7.65 -26.52
N GLN A 157 -12.69 -7.96 -25.35
CA GLN A 157 -14.07 -8.38 -25.12
C GLN A 157 -15.01 -7.23 -24.70
N VAL A 158 -14.46 -6.01 -24.51
CA VAL A 158 -15.28 -4.86 -24.13
C VAL A 158 -16.04 -4.37 -25.36
N PRO A 159 -17.38 -4.33 -25.34
CA PRO A 159 -18.17 -3.79 -26.44
C PRO A 159 -17.80 -2.34 -26.76
N ALA A 160 -17.73 -2.00 -28.04
CA ALA A 160 -17.34 -0.65 -28.50
C ALA A 160 -18.24 0.47 -27.95
N ASN A 161 -19.51 0.16 -27.67
CA ASN A 161 -20.50 1.09 -27.11
C ASN A 161 -20.58 1.03 -25.56
N ALA A 162 -19.76 0.20 -24.90
CA ALA A 162 -19.78 0.11 -23.45
C ALA A 162 -19.30 1.42 -22.81
N LYS A 163 -19.98 1.86 -21.76
CA LYS A 163 -19.52 2.99 -20.94
C LYS A 163 -18.27 2.57 -20.19
N THR A 164 -17.16 3.31 -20.39
CA THR A 164 -15.91 3.06 -19.71
C THR A 164 -15.59 4.14 -18.69
N LEU A 165 -14.77 3.80 -17.69
CA LEU A 165 -14.27 4.70 -16.67
C LEU A 165 -12.80 4.37 -16.43
N GLU A 166 -11.94 5.38 -16.44
CA GLU A 166 -10.57 5.29 -15.99
C GLU A 166 -10.45 5.91 -14.61
N VAL A 167 -9.84 5.16 -13.68
CA VAL A 167 -9.68 5.55 -12.28
C VAL A 167 -8.19 5.65 -12.01
N PRO A 168 -7.62 6.86 -11.89
CA PRO A 168 -6.22 7.02 -11.55
C PRO A 168 -5.93 6.41 -10.17
N ASN A 169 -4.74 5.82 -10.02
CA ASN A 169 -4.23 5.35 -8.74
C ASN A 169 -3.04 6.22 -8.34
N HIS A 170 -3.23 7.07 -7.35
CA HIS A 170 -2.17 7.92 -6.80
C HIS A 170 -1.26 7.10 -5.90
N LEU A 171 0.03 7.08 -6.21
CA LEU A 171 1.05 6.39 -5.43
C LEU A 171 1.74 7.40 -4.50
N ILE A 172 1.59 7.21 -3.21
CA ILE A 172 2.13 8.11 -2.21
C ILE A 172 3.11 7.35 -1.33
N ALA A 173 4.39 7.70 -1.41
CA ALA A 173 5.41 7.25 -0.48
C ALA A 173 5.85 8.42 0.39
N GLU A 174 5.99 8.16 1.68
CA GLU A 174 6.28 9.19 2.67
C GLU A 174 7.25 8.68 3.73
N SER A 175 8.09 9.56 4.22
CA SER A 175 8.95 9.33 5.38
C SER A 175 9.33 10.64 6.04
N TYR A 176 9.95 10.56 7.20
CA TYR A 176 10.38 11.69 8.00
C TYR A 176 11.83 11.52 8.42
N VAL A 177 12.57 12.63 8.47
CA VAL A 177 13.94 12.69 8.93
C VAL A 177 14.09 13.86 9.88
N THR A 178 14.77 13.64 10.99
CA THR A 178 15.07 14.69 11.95
C THR A 178 16.54 15.02 11.94
N LYS A 179 16.88 16.32 11.88
CA LYS A 179 18.23 16.84 12.13
C LYS A 179 18.28 17.48 13.51
N GLY A 180 19.17 16.96 14.36
CA GLY A 180 19.33 17.47 15.73
C GLY A 180 18.11 17.20 16.59
N LYS A 181 17.42 18.23 17.05
CA LYS A 181 16.24 18.08 17.90
C LYS A 181 14.95 17.96 17.05
N PRO A 182 14.07 17.02 17.39
CA PRO A 182 12.75 16.96 16.78
C PRO A 182 11.99 18.28 16.88
N SER A 183 11.28 18.64 15.83
CA SER A 183 10.35 19.78 15.82
C SER A 183 8.92 19.28 15.65
N ALA A 184 7.95 20.18 15.63
CA ALA A 184 6.58 19.81 15.34
C ALA A 184 6.48 19.10 13.97
N ILE A 185 5.64 18.06 13.91
CA ILE A 185 5.40 17.32 12.67
C ILE A 185 4.81 18.29 11.63
N PRO A 186 5.35 18.37 10.41
CA PRO A 186 4.78 19.21 9.36
C PRO A 186 3.30 18.91 9.11
N ALA A 187 2.49 19.98 9.06
CA ALA A 187 1.04 19.86 8.97
C ALA A 187 0.58 19.14 7.71
N ALA A 188 -0.54 18.39 7.81
CA ALA A 188 -1.19 17.77 6.68
C ALA A 188 -1.75 18.84 5.70
N SER A 189 -1.73 18.54 4.39
CA SER A 189 -2.20 19.45 3.35
C SER A 189 -3.72 19.64 3.30
N LYS A 190 -4.47 18.73 3.91
CA LYS A 190 -5.94 18.60 3.83
C LYS A 190 -6.47 18.33 2.42
N GLN A 191 -5.60 17.94 1.49
CA GLN A 191 -5.95 17.58 0.11
C GLN A 191 -5.46 16.16 -0.20
N GLY A 192 -6.27 15.41 -0.96
CA GLY A 192 -5.97 14.03 -1.29
C GLY A 192 -5.94 13.12 -0.07
N PHE A 193 -5.16 12.06 -0.14
CA PHE A 193 -4.95 11.11 0.94
C PHE A 193 -3.85 11.59 1.90
N GLU A 194 -4.15 11.62 3.19
CA GLU A 194 -3.24 12.01 4.25
C GLU A 194 -3.25 10.99 5.40
N PHE A 195 -2.06 10.63 5.84
CA PHE A 195 -1.84 9.88 7.07
C PHE A 195 -1.28 10.85 8.12
N LYS A 196 -2.20 11.56 8.79
CA LYS A 196 -1.85 12.59 9.78
C LYS A 196 -1.30 11.95 11.04
N LEU A 197 -0.01 12.07 11.28
CA LEU A 197 0.65 11.54 12.46
C LEU A 197 0.27 12.36 13.70
N LEU A 198 0.00 11.66 14.80
CA LEU A 198 -0.27 12.23 16.13
C LEU A 198 0.89 11.91 17.10
N THR A 199 1.60 10.81 16.87
CA THR A 199 2.89 10.47 17.50
C THR A 199 4.02 10.92 16.58
N HIS A 200 5.10 11.46 17.13
CA HIS A 200 6.24 11.91 16.34
C HIS A 200 6.96 10.72 15.69
N PRO A 201 7.15 10.72 14.35
CA PRO A 201 7.63 9.54 13.61
C PRO A 201 9.10 9.19 13.87
N ASN A 202 9.89 10.12 14.39
CA ASN A 202 11.31 9.89 14.76
C ASN A 202 11.49 9.77 16.29
N GLU A 203 10.42 9.59 17.05
CA GLU A 203 10.43 9.34 18.50
C GLU A 203 9.59 8.08 18.78
N LEU A 204 9.84 7.01 18.05
CA LEU A 204 9.18 5.71 18.21
C LEU A 204 10.16 4.71 18.81
N TYR A 205 9.71 4.02 19.86
CA TYR A 205 10.50 3.01 20.56
C TYR A 205 9.77 1.68 20.63
N ALA A 206 10.53 0.58 20.72
CA ALA A 206 9.97 -0.75 20.90
C ALA A 206 9.09 -0.80 22.16
N GLY A 207 7.90 -1.38 22.05
CA GLY A 207 6.87 -1.39 23.09
C GLY A 207 5.89 -0.23 23.01
N GLU A 208 6.14 0.81 22.22
CA GLU A 208 5.28 1.97 22.05
C GLU A 208 4.40 1.89 20.81
N SER A 209 3.52 2.89 20.65
CA SER A 209 2.56 2.93 19.56
C SER A 209 2.66 4.21 18.75
N LEU A 210 2.58 4.08 17.42
CA LEU A 210 2.30 5.19 16.51
C LEU A 210 0.80 5.43 16.45
N LYS A 211 0.38 6.65 16.77
CA LYS A 211 -1.01 7.12 16.61
C LYS A 211 -1.11 8.02 15.40
N ALA A 212 -2.14 7.80 14.58
CA ALA A 212 -2.38 8.58 13.39
C ALA A 212 -3.87 8.70 13.09
N GLN A 213 -4.21 9.63 12.19
CA GLN A 213 -5.56 9.80 11.65
C GLN A 213 -5.49 9.78 10.13
N VAL A 214 -6.27 8.90 9.51
CA VAL A 214 -6.37 8.83 8.05
C VAL A 214 -7.45 9.79 7.58
N LEU A 215 -7.09 10.62 6.60
CA LEU A 215 -7.97 11.64 6.02
C LEU A 215 -7.94 11.52 4.49
N VAL A 216 -9.08 11.78 3.86
CA VAL A 216 -9.17 12.05 2.41
C VAL A 216 -9.90 13.36 2.20
N ASN A 217 -9.23 14.32 1.57
CA ASN A 217 -9.72 15.68 1.40
C ASN A 217 -10.19 16.31 2.73
N GLY A 218 -9.40 16.08 3.79
CA GLY A 218 -9.67 16.58 5.15
C GLY A 218 -10.77 15.83 5.91
N LYS A 219 -11.38 14.80 5.32
CA LYS A 219 -12.45 14.01 5.98
C LYS A 219 -11.88 12.70 6.51
N PRO A 220 -12.23 12.30 7.75
CA PRO A 220 -11.82 11.02 8.32
C PRO A 220 -12.27 9.82 7.50
N VAL A 221 -11.41 8.81 7.40
CA VAL A 221 -11.71 7.54 6.72
C VAL A 221 -11.86 6.44 7.76
N PRO A 222 -13.09 6.00 8.08
CA PRO A 222 -13.32 4.93 9.03
C PRO A 222 -13.16 3.55 8.39
N ASN A 223 -12.87 2.54 9.23
CA ASN A 223 -12.77 1.12 8.89
C ASN A 223 -11.76 0.78 7.78
N LEU A 224 -10.80 1.66 7.51
CA LEU A 224 -9.74 1.40 6.54
C LEU A 224 -8.72 0.42 7.12
N GLU A 225 -8.45 -0.64 6.36
CA GLU A 225 -7.42 -1.63 6.71
C GLU A 225 -6.02 -1.09 6.43
N ILE A 226 -5.13 -1.31 7.38
CA ILE A 226 -3.74 -0.86 7.33
C ILE A 226 -2.86 -2.08 7.60
N ASP A 227 -1.93 -2.30 6.69
CA ASP A 227 -0.92 -3.35 6.79
C ASP A 227 0.38 -2.77 7.34
N VAL A 228 1.07 -3.52 8.18
CA VAL A 228 2.34 -3.13 8.81
C VAL A 228 3.36 -4.23 8.59
N PHE A 229 4.50 -3.89 8.00
CA PHE A 229 5.57 -4.83 7.70
C PHE A 229 6.88 -4.35 8.30
N LYS A 230 7.54 -5.23 9.05
CA LYS A 230 8.91 -4.99 9.48
C LYS A 230 9.87 -5.29 8.33
N GLY A 231 10.76 -4.36 8.03
CA GLY A 231 11.90 -4.60 7.16
C GLY A 231 12.81 -5.65 7.78
N ALA A 232 13.27 -6.60 6.97
CA ALA A 232 14.11 -7.68 7.46
C ALA A 232 15.08 -8.15 6.40
N SER A 233 16.06 -8.97 6.80
CA SER A 233 16.94 -9.63 5.86
C SER A 233 16.15 -10.59 4.98
N SER A 234 16.64 -10.85 3.77
CA SER A 234 16.03 -11.79 2.80
C SER A 234 15.87 -13.22 3.32
N TYR A 235 16.43 -13.53 4.48
CA TYR A 235 16.38 -14.84 5.12
C TYR A 235 15.24 -15.00 6.14
N GLU A 236 14.56 -13.93 6.53
CA GLU A 236 13.42 -14.05 7.43
C GLU A 236 12.14 -14.43 6.67
N PRO A 237 11.38 -15.42 7.15
CA PRO A 237 10.09 -15.78 6.57
C PRO A 237 9.10 -14.60 6.59
N ASN A 238 8.32 -14.43 5.53
CA ASN A 238 7.33 -13.36 5.41
C ASN A 238 6.36 -13.32 6.61
N ALA A 239 5.93 -14.47 7.11
CA ALA A 239 5.02 -14.55 8.25
C ALA A 239 5.54 -13.93 9.57
N LYS A 240 6.86 -13.78 9.72
CA LYS A 240 7.45 -13.13 10.91
C LYS A 240 7.52 -11.59 10.81
N ARG A 241 7.23 -11.04 9.65
CA ARG A 241 7.39 -9.61 9.33
C ARG A 241 6.07 -8.87 9.21
N GLU A 242 5.02 -9.60 8.87
CA GLU A 242 3.67 -9.08 8.81
C GLU A 242 3.09 -9.01 10.22
N GLN A 243 2.75 -7.81 10.64
CA GLN A 243 2.00 -7.63 11.89
C GLN A 243 0.50 -7.86 11.63
N PRO A 244 -0.29 -8.11 12.68
CA PRO A 244 -1.74 -8.15 12.54
C PRO A 244 -2.28 -6.88 11.90
N HIS A 245 -3.21 -7.02 10.95
CA HIS A 245 -3.87 -5.89 10.33
C HIS A 245 -4.58 -5.04 11.38
N VAL A 246 -4.45 -3.73 11.26
CA VAL A 246 -5.18 -2.78 12.08
C VAL A 246 -6.18 -2.02 11.23
N LYS A 247 -7.26 -1.51 11.85
CA LYS A 247 -8.28 -0.73 11.15
C LYS A 247 -8.48 0.61 11.83
N THR A 248 -8.78 1.62 11.03
CA THR A 248 -9.16 2.92 11.55
C THR A 248 -10.52 2.84 12.24
N ASN A 249 -10.69 3.60 13.34
CA ASN A 249 -11.95 3.74 14.05
C ASN A 249 -12.93 4.69 13.32
N ALA A 250 -14.09 4.96 13.91
CA ALA A 250 -15.12 5.85 13.33
C ALA A 250 -14.63 7.29 13.06
N LYS A 251 -13.56 7.73 13.73
CA LYS A 251 -12.92 9.04 13.52
C LYS A 251 -11.73 8.98 12.55
N GLY A 252 -11.49 7.85 11.89
CA GLY A 252 -10.33 7.63 11.05
C GLY A 252 -9.01 7.47 11.82
N GLU A 253 -9.07 7.32 13.15
CA GLU A 253 -7.88 7.17 13.99
C GLU A 253 -7.42 5.71 14.01
N VAL A 254 -6.11 5.51 14.08
CA VAL A 254 -5.46 4.20 14.19
C VAL A 254 -4.33 4.28 15.21
N GLU A 255 -4.11 3.18 15.90
CA GLU A 255 -2.98 2.96 16.80
C GLU A 255 -2.25 1.69 16.36
N ILE A 256 -0.95 1.83 16.06
CA ILE A 256 -0.06 0.75 15.59
C ILE A 256 1.01 0.54 16.64
N LYS A 257 0.98 -0.62 17.30
CA LYS A 257 1.97 -0.98 18.31
C LYS A 257 3.17 -1.67 17.65
N PHE A 258 4.38 -1.31 18.09
CA PHE A 258 5.62 -1.94 17.65
C PHE A 258 6.28 -2.71 18.80
N ASP A 259 6.33 -4.03 18.68
CA ASP A 259 6.92 -4.87 19.73
C ASP A 259 8.46 -4.99 19.62
N GLN A 260 9.04 -4.58 18.50
CA GLN A 260 10.47 -4.70 18.22
C GLN A 260 11.01 -3.46 17.51
N ALA A 261 12.27 -3.16 17.76
CA ALA A 261 13.00 -2.15 17.00
C ALA A 261 13.21 -2.59 15.54
N GLY A 262 13.33 -1.63 14.64
CA GLY A 262 13.59 -1.84 13.22
C GLY A 262 12.91 -0.82 12.32
N ILE A 263 13.05 -1.01 11.02
CA ILE A 263 12.40 -0.17 10.01
C ILE A 263 11.10 -0.82 9.60
N TYR A 264 10.02 -0.05 9.55
CA TYR A 264 8.68 -0.52 9.22
C TYR A 264 8.10 0.20 8.03
N LEU A 265 7.36 -0.54 7.20
CA LEU A 265 6.49 -0.02 6.16
C LEU A 265 5.03 -0.16 6.60
N ILE A 266 4.34 0.95 6.73
CA ILE A 266 2.91 1.04 7.02
C ILE A 266 2.23 1.37 5.70
N THR A 267 1.31 0.52 5.24
CA THR A 267 0.71 0.68 3.91
C THR A 267 -0.79 0.46 3.91
N THR A 268 -1.46 1.14 2.99
CA THR A 268 -2.90 0.98 2.79
C THR A 268 -3.28 1.41 1.37
N SER A 269 -4.47 1.00 0.95
CA SER A 269 -5.09 1.44 -0.31
C SER A 269 -6.50 1.95 -0.04
N TYR A 270 -6.84 3.10 -0.61
CA TYR A 270 -8.17 3.69 -0.48
C TYR A 270 -8.71 4.14 -1.84
N PRO A 271 -10.01 3.95 -2.11
CA PRO A 271 -10.92 3.11 -1.33
C PRO A 271 -10.53 1.63 -1.43
N GLU A 272 -11.02 0.83 -0.50
CA GLU A 272 -10.89 -0.62 -0.61
C GLU A 272 -11.51 -1.11 -1.92
N ALA A 273 -10.96 -2.20 -2.45
CA ALA A 273 -11.43 -2.77 -3.71
C ALA A 273 -12.96 -3.01 -3.65
N ASN A 274 -13.69 -2.41 -4.59
CA ASN A 274 -15.15 -2.54 -4.63
C ASN A 274 -15.59 -4.01 -4.76
N ALA A 275 -16.14 -4.55 -3.69
CA ALA A 275 -16.66 -5.91 -3.68
C ALA A 275 -17.98 -6.04 -4.47
N ASP A 276 -18.72 -4.94 -4.67
CA ASP A 276 -20.02 -4.90 -5.35
C ASP A 276 -19.87 -4.27 -6.74
N ALA A 277 -19.82 -5.11 -7.77
CA ALA A 277 -19.66 -4.67 -9.15
C ALA A 277 -20.88 -3.85 -9.68
N THR A 278 -22.00 -3.81 -8.98
CA THR A 278 -23.17 -2.99 -9.38
C THR A 278 -22.95 -1.51 -9.02
N LYS A 279 -22.07 -1.23 -8.08
CA LYS A 279 -21.73 0.13 -7.69
C LYS A 279 -20.66 0.71 -8.62
N LYS A 280 -20.84 1.99 -8.95
CA LYS A 280 -19.83 2.73 -9.73
C LYS A 280 -18.51 2.77 -8.95
N PRO A 281 -17.35 2.48 -9.59
CA PRO A 281 -16.05 2.68 -8.98
C PRO A 281 -15.84 4.11 -8.51
N ALA A 282 -14.97 4.30 -7.53
CA ALA A 282 -14.51 5.63 -7.12
C ALA A 282 -13.86 6.36 -8.30
N THR A 283 -13.78 7.68 -8.21
CA THR A 283 -13.18 8.52 -9.26
C THR A 283 -11.65 8.50 -9.23
N GLU A 284 -11.07 8.11 -8.11
CA GLU A 284 -9.64 8.01 -7.88
C GLU A 284 -9.33 6.98 -6.80
N ASN A 285 -8.15 6.38 -6.85
CA ASN A 285 -7.62 5.49 -5.84
C ASN A 285 -6.30 6.05 -5.31
N PHE A 286 -5.97 5.69 -4.08
CA PHE A 286 -4.71 6.01 -3.42
C PHE A 286 -4.05 4.72 -2.94
N THR A 287 -2.77 4.58 -3.17
CA THR A 287 -1.93 3.56 -2.55
C THR A 287 -0.83 4.29 -1.79
N TYR A 288 -0.82 4.12 -0.48
CA TYR A 288 0.03 4.85 0.44
C TYR A 288 1.03 3.93 1.12
N GLY A 289 2.25 4.42 1.31
CA GLY A 289 3.28 3.78 2.10
C GLY A 289 4.06 4.80 2.94
N LEU A 290 4.08 4.60 4.25
CA LEU A 290 4.87 5.35 5.21
C LEU A 290 6.00 4.46 5.73
N THR A 291 7.23 4.95 5.64
CA THR A 291 8.39 4.28 6.24
C THR A 291 8.80 5.02 7.51
N VAL A 292 8.94 4.27 8.60
CA VAL A 292 9.40 4.77 9.91
C VAL A 292 10.46 3.85 10.50
N GLU A 293 11.30 4.40 11.37
CA GLU A 293 12.22 3.66 12.22
C GLU A 293 11.67 3.60 13.65
N VAL A 294 11.76 2.44 14.26
CA VAL A 294 11.46 2.20 15.67
C VAL A 294 12.77 1.87 16.37
N ALA A 295 13.19 2.69 17.33
CA ALA A 295 14.39 2.48 18.11
C ALA A 295 14.20 1.46 19.24
N GLU A 296 15.30 1.00 19.88
CA GLU A 296 15.30 0.13 21.06
C GLU A 296 14.91 0.89 22.34
#